data_591caca04d3dba39f392373f464818e7
#
_entry.id   591caca04d3dba39f392373f464818e7
#
_cell.length_a   1.000
_cell.length_b   1.000
_cell.length_c   1.000
_cell.angle_alpha   90.00
_cell.angle_beta   90.00
_cell.angle_gamma   90.00
#
_symmetry.space_group_name_H-M   'P 1'
#
loop_
_entity.id
_entity.type
_entity.pdbx_description
1 polymer ?
#
loop_
_entity_poly.entity_id
_entity_poly.type
_entity_poly.pdbx_seq_one_letter_code
_entity_poly.pdbx_strand_id
1 'polypeptide(L)'
;MGVRAALKLAAETPWGELTLAEIADEAGIPLEQFHGVADKDTIADSVERYFDRAMSEGSFDEEETPRTRLFDVIMLRFEAMEDYRPGLLSLMKWRQTQPARLIALVAARQASAGWALVCAGLDKSETLPKPLRATAIAWCIAQAERAWRKEESADLSRTMARLDGELRKMEERAGWFTGRRRKKSAGEDDIQPTPDASADQAE
;
A
#
# COMPACT_ATOMS: atom_id res chain seq x y z
N MET A 1 -7.67 9.82 18.04
CA MET A 1 -7.66 11.28 18.27
C MET A 1 -6.25 11.79 18.47
N GLY A 2 -5.42 11.24 19.32
CA GLY A 2 -4.06 11.74 19.59
C GLY A 2 -3.13 11.88 18.37
N VAL A 3 -3.16 10.95 17.39
CA VAL A 3 -2.35 11.08 16.15
C VAL A 3 -2.69 12.34 15.37
N ARG A 4 -3.98 12.65 15.21
CA ARG A 4 -4.44 13.83 14.47
C ARG A 4 -4.02 15.12 15.16
N ALA A 5 -4.19 15.19 16.48
CA ALA A 5 -3.77 16.33 17.28
C ALA A 5 -2.25 16.55 17.19
N ALA A 6 -1.47 15.47 17.36
CA ALA A 6 -0.01 15.55 17.27
C ALA A 6 0.48 16.02 15.90
N LEU A 7 -0.14 15.57 14.80
CA LEU A 7 0.23 16.00 13.45
C LEU A 7 -0.14 17.45 13.16
N LYS A 8 -1.26 17.95 13.72
CA LYS A 8 -1.63 19.37 13.62
C LYS A 8 -0.60 20.25 14.35
N LEU A 9 -0.27 19.91 15.60
CA LEU A 9 0.75 20.62 16.36
C LEU A 9 2.10 20.57 15.68
N ALA A 10 2.46 19.42 15.10
CA ALA A 10 3.73 19.22 14.40
C ALA A 10 3.85 20.02 13.10
N ALA A 11 2.78 20.62 12.60
CA ALA A 11 2.82 21.55 11.48
C ALA A 11 3.48 22.89 11.86
N GLU A 12 3.36 23.31 13.13
CA GLU A 12 3.83 24.60 13.63
C GLU A 12 5.06 24.44 14.54
N THR A 13 5.12 23.35 15.32
CA THR A 13 6.19 23.06 16.28
C THR A 13 6.92 21.78 15.86
N PRO A 14 8.27 21.76 15.86
CA PRO A 14 9.01 20.53 15.53
C PRO A 14 8.56 19.36 16.40
N TRP A 15 8.33 18.17 15.77
CA TRP A 15 7.87 16.98 16.49
C TRP A 15 8.68 16.66 17.74
N GLY A 16 10.01 16.87 17.70
CA GLY A 16 10.90 16.61 18.84
C GLY A 16 10.58 17.45 20.08
N GLU A 17 10.05 18.63 19.88
CA GLU A 17 9.74 19.63 20.93
C GLU A 17 8.35 19.43 21.54
N LEU A 18 7.43 18.75 20.84
CA LEU A 18 6.09 18.50 21.34
C LEU A 18 6.11 17.67 22.62
N THR A 19 5.23 18.02 23.53
CA THR A 19 4.95 17.27 24.77
C THR A 19 3.66 16.45 24.66
N LEU A 20 3.54 15.42 25.48
CA LEU A 20 2.29 14.64 25.56
C LEU A 20 1.13 15.48 26.11
N ALA A 21 1.40 16.47 26.98
CA ALA A 21 0.39 17.37 27.52
C ALA A 21 -0.23 18.25 26.44
N GLU A 22 0.59 18.87 25.57
CA GLU A 22 0.10 19.64 24.42
C GLU A 22 -0.74 18.81 23.47
N ILE A 23 -0.34 17.56 23.22
CA ILE A 23 -1.11 16.64 22.38
C ILE A 23 -2.44 16.27 23.03
N ALA A 24 -2.47 16.10 24.35
CA ALA A 24 -3.68 15.80 25.10
C ALA A 24 -4.67 16.98 25.04
N ASP A 25 -4.17 18.20 25.25
CA ASP A 25 -4.96 19.43 25.18
C ASP A 25 -5.55 19.65 23.78
N GLU A 26 -4.74 19.54 22.70
CA GLU A 26 -5.22 19.66 21.32
C GLU A 26 -6.22 18.54 20.96
N ALA A 27 -6.05 17.35 21.54
CA ALA A 27 -6.96 16.24 21.33
C ALA A 27 -8.28 16.38 22.11
N GLY A 28 -8.35 17.27 23.08
CA GLY A 28 -9.47 17.38 24.04
C GLY A 28 -9.59 16.15 24.94
N ILE A 29 -8.47 15.51 25.28
CA ILE A 29 -8.41 14.28 26.09
C ILE A 29 -7.63 14.60 27.37
N PRO A 30 -8.17 14.33 28.55
CA PRO A 30 -7.43 14.48 29.80
C PRO A 30 -6.10 13.72 29.78
N LEU A 31 -5.00 14.37 30.20
CA LEU A 31 -3.65 13.79 30.15
C LEU A 31 -3.55 12.45 30.88
N GLU A 32 -4.32 12.29 31.96
CA GLU A 32 -4.38 11.05 32.75
C GLU A 32 -4.84 9.82 31.92
N GLN A 33 -5.63 10.02 30.86
CA GLN A 33 -6.08 8.93 29.99
C GLN A 33 -4.98 8.36 29.11
N PHE A 34 -3.88 9.08 28.97
CA PHE A 34 -2.69 8.57 28.28
C PHE A 34 -1.80 7.71 29.19
N HIS A 35 -1.94 7.85 30.52
CA HIS A 35 -1.10 7.11 31.46
C HIS A 35 -1.30 5.59 31.33
N GLY A 36 -0.20 4.88 31.03
CA GLY A 36 -0.22 3.43 30.81
C GLY A 36 -0.86 2.97 29.50
N VAL A 37 -1.35 3.90 28.66
CA VAL A 37 -2.00 3.57 27.37
C VAL A 37 -1.13 4.01 26.19
N ALA A 38 -0.66 5.25 26.18
CA ALA A 38 0.16 5.79 25.10
C ALA A 38 1.06 6.93 25.58
N ASP A 39 2.23 6.99 25.03
CA ASP A 39 3.15 8.12 25.10
C ASP A 39 3.34 8.75 23.71
N LYS A 40 4.16 9.79 23.62
CA LYS A 40 4.45 10.46 22.35
C LYS A 40 5.05 9.49 21.32
N ASP A 41 5.82 8.53 21.78
CA ASP A 41 6.47 7.54 20.95
C ASP A 41 5.48 6.53 20.36
N THR A 42 4.54 6.06 21.18
CA THR A 42 3.41 5.22 20.76
C THR A 42 2.53 5.93 19.75
N ILE A 43 2.30 7.24 19.94
CA ILE A 43 1.55 8.07 18.99
C ILE A 43 2.29 8.14 17.66
N ALA A 44 3.62 8.39 17.68
CA ALA A 44 4.45 8.39 16.48
C ALA A 44 4.40 7.06 15.71
N ASP A 45 4.48 5.93 16.43
CA ASP A 45 4.47 4.58 15.86
C ASP A 45 3.07 4.20 15.31
N SER A 46 2.02 4.86 15.78
CA SER A 46 0.64 4.64 15.31
C SER A 46 0.30 5.38 14.02
N VAL A 47 1.13 6.29 13.54
CA VAL A 47 0.84 7.15 12.37
C VAL A 47 0.64 6.34 11.10
N GLU A 48 1.45 5.31 10.85
CA GLU A 48 1.30 4.46 9.66
C GLU A 48 -0.10 3.83 9.65
N ARG A 49 -0.48 3.18 10.76
CA ARG A 49 -1.80 2.55 10.91
C ARG A 49 -2.97 3.55 10.82
N TYR A 50 -2.74 4.79 11.25
CA TYR A 50 -3.76 5.83 11.16
C TYR A 50 -4.15 6.10 9.71
N PHE A 51 -3.16 6.24 8.81
CA PHE A 51 -3.40 6.48 7.39
C PHE A 51 -3.76 5.20 6.62
N ASP A 52 -3.36 4.03 7.10
CA ASP A 52 -3.74 2.75 6.49
C ASP A 52 -5.26 2.52 6.50
N ARG A 53 -6.01 3.18 7.38
CA ARG A 53 -7.48 3.11 7.40
C ARG A 53 -8.10 3.62 6.11
N ALA A 54 -7.55 4.67 5.53
CA ALA A 54 -8.05 5.22 4.28
C ALA A 54 -8.04 4.18 3.15
N MET A 55 -7.07 3.26 3.14
CA MET A 55 -7.00 2.16 2.16
C MET A 55 -8.22 1.24 2.20
N SER A 56 -8.94 1.16 3.32
CA SER A 56 -10.14 0.33 3.48
C SER A 56 -11.44 1.06 3.19
N GLU A 57 -11.39 2.36 2.90
CA GLU A 57 -12.58 3.16 2.57
C GLU A 57 -12.99 3.03 1.11
N GLY A 58 -12.07 2.58 0.25
CA GLY A 58 -12.32 2.31 -1.16
C GLY A 58 -12.98 0.95 -1.38
N SER A 59 -13.79 0.86 -2.42
CA SER A 59 -14.22 -0.41 -3.01
C SER A 59 -13.39 -0.66 -4.27
N PHE A 60 -12.86 -1.86 -4.44
CA PHE A 60 -12.21 -2.25 -5.68
C PHE A 60 -13.20 -2.98 -6.60
N ASP A 61 -13.04 -2.80 -7.90
CA ASP A 61 -13.74 -3.57 -8.92
C ASP A 61 -12.94 -4.85 -9.23
N GLU A 62 -13.58 -6.01 -9.18
CA GLU A 62 -12.94 -7.28 -9.51
C GLU A 62 -12.56 -7.40 -10.99
N GLU A 63 -13.21 -6.61 -11.87
CA GLU A 63 -12.90 -6.55 -13.29
C GLU A 63 -11.61 -5.77 -13.56
N GLU A 64 -11.18 -4.90 -12.65
CA GLU A 64 -9.95 -4.13 -12.77
C GLU A 64 -8.71 -5.00 -12.58
N THR A 65 -7.61 -4.53 -13.20
CA THR A 65 -6.32 -5.22 -13.05
C THR A 65 -5.83 -5.15 -11.61
N PRO A 66 -5.10 -6.16 -11.11
CA PRO A 66 -4.48 -6.13 -9.79
C PRO A 66 -3.61 -4.89 -9.55
N ARG A 67 -2.95 -4.37 -10.59
CA ARG A 67 -2.14 -3.15 -10.53
C ARG A 67 -3.00 -1.93 -10.28
N THR A 68 -4.11 -1.77 -11.01
CA THR A 68 -5.06 -0.65 -10.85
C THR A 68 -5.60 -0.64 -9.43
N ARG A 69 -6.11 -1.77 -8.95
CA ARG A 69 -6.63 -1.91 -7.58
C ARG A 69 -5.63 -1.54 -6.50
N LEU A 70 -4.36 -1.96 -6.65
CA LEU A 70 -3.30 -1.57 -5.72
C LEU A 70 -2.96 -0.09 -5.81
N PHE A 71 -2.94 0.47 -7.01
CA PHE A 71 -2.71 1.89 -7.22
C PHE A 71 -3.76 2.72 -6.49
N ASP A 72 -5.04 2.44 -6.70
CA ASP A 72 -6.14 3.18 -6.10
C ASP A 72 -6.15 3.10 -4.58
N VAL A 73 -6.00 1.88 -4.04
CA VAL A 73 -5.91 1.67 -2.58
C VAL A 73 -4.74 2.45 -1.95
N ILE A 74 -3.57 2.44 -2.59
CA ILE A 74 -2.40 3.15 -2.06
C ILE A 74 -2.57 4.66 -2.21
N MET A 75 -3.23 5.14 -3.28
CA MET A 75 -3.49 6.58 -3.47
C MET A 75 -4.42 7.13 -2.39
N LEU A 76 -5.47 6.42 -1.98
CA LEU A 76 -6.32 6.84 -0.85
C LEU A 76 -5.50 7.16 0.41
N ARG A 77 -4.46 6.37 0.68
CA ARG A 77 -3.55 6.67 1.79
C ARG A 77 -2.80 7.97 1.61
N PHE A 78 -2.24 8.24 0.40
CA PHE A 78 -1.51 9.48 0.13
C PHE A 78 -2.42 10.70 0.16
N GLU A 79 -3.64 10.58 -0.33
CA GLU A 79 -4.67 11.63 -0.25
C GLU A 79 -4.99 11.98 1.20
N ALA A 80 -5.21 10.96 2.05
CA ALA A 80 -5.45 11.16 3.47
C ALA A 80 -4.25 11.78 4.22
N MET A 81 -3.03 11.58 3.73
CA MET A 81 -1.80 12.17 4.28
C MET A 81 -1.65 13.66 3.94
N GLU A 82 -2.29 14.13 2.87
CA GLU A 82 -2.08 15.48 2.33
C GLU A 82 -2.47 16.56 3.31
N ASP A 83 -3.61 16.44 3.98
CA ASP A 83 -4.09 17.40 5.01
C ASP A 83 -3.12 17.54 6.19
N TYR A 84 -2.23 16.58 6.37
CA TYR A 84 -1.27 16.53 7.49
C TYR A 84 0.18 16.65 7.03
N ARG A 85 0.42 17.02 5.77
CA ARG A 85 1.76 17.06 5.15
C ARG A 85 2.81 17.77 6.02
N PRO A 86 2.62 19.01 6.51
CA PRO A 86 3.65 19.69 7.30
C PRO A 86 4.03 18.91 8.57
N GLY A 87 3.04 18.41 9.32
CA GLY A 87 3.25 17.62 10.53
C GLY A 87 3.93 16.28 10.25
N LEU A 88 3.56 15.63 9.14
CA LEU A 88 4.22 14.39 8.70
C LEU A 88 5.68 14.62 8.33
N LEU A 89 6.00 15.70 7.63
CA LEU A 89 7.38 16.04 7.29
C LEU A 89 8.21 16.32 8.56
N SER A 90 7.64 16.99 9.57
CA SER A 90 8.25 17.21 10.87
C SER A 90 8.53 15.90 11.60
N LEU A 91 7.55 14.99 11.66
CA LEU A 91 7.71 13.65 12.23
C LEU A 91 8.78 12.84 11.49
N MET A 92 8.77 12.85 10.16
CA MET A 92 9.75 12.12 9.35
C MET A 92 11.18 12.62 9.59
N LYS A 93 11.36 13.94 9.73
CA LYS A 93 12.65 14.55 10.07
C LYS A 93 13.11 14.08 11.45
N TRP A 94 12.24 14.10 12.44
CA TRP A 94 12.56 13.63 13.79
C TRP A 94 12.91 12.13 13.80
N ARG A 95 12.17 11.28 13.09
CA ARG A 95 12.46 9.83 13.00
C ARG A 95 13.87 9.54 12.45
N GLN A 96 14.40 10.39 11.56
CA GLN A 96 15.76 10.22 11.02
C GLN A 96 16.85 10.37 12.10
N THR A 97 16.56 11.06 13.19
CA THR A 97 17.46 11.20 14.34
C THR A 97 17.36 10.04 15.33
N GLN A 98 16.49 9.06 15.08
CA GLN A 98 16.15 7.96 15.98
C GLN A 98 16.39 6.59 15.30
N PRO A 99 17.62 6.06 15.25
CA PRO A 99 17.92 4.84 14.48
C PRO A 99 17.06 3.62 14.86
N ALA A 100 16.78 3.42 16.15
CA ALA A 100 15.94 2.32 16.63
C ALA A 100 14.51 2.38 16.04
N ARG A 101 13.97 3.59 15.84
CA ARG A 101 12.64 3.81 15.26
C ARG A 101 12.57 3.56 13.77
N LEU A 102 13.70 3.67 13.07
CA LEU A 102 13.75 3.31 11.65
C LEU A 102 13.50 1.82 11.44
N ILE A 103 13.95 0.97 12.38
CA ILE A 103 13.68 -0.47 12.33
C ILE A 103 12.18 -0.74 12.54
N ALA A 104 11.58 -0.11 13.55
CA ALA A 104 10.14 -0.22 13.79
C ALA A 104 9.32 0.28 12.60
N LEU A 105 9.76 1.37 11.94
CA LEU A 105 9.12 1.90 10.74
C LEU A 105 9.16 0.91 9.57
N VAL A 106 10.24 0.16 9.40
CA VAL A 106 10.31 -0.90 8.36
C VAL A 106 9.24 -1.95 8.60
N ALA A 107 9.09 -2.42 9.84
CA ALA A 107 8.06 -3.40 10.20
C ALA A 107 6.64 -2.83 9.99
N ALA A 108 6.40 -1.58 10.38
CA ALA A 108 5.12 -0.91 10.18
C ALA A 108 4.78 -0.78 8.67
N ARG A 109 5.74 -0.39 7.83
CA ARG A 109 5.57 -0.31 6.37
C ARG A 109 5.30 -1.67 5.73
N GLN A 110 5.94 -2.72 6.24
CA GLN A 110 5.65 -4.08 5.81
C GLN A 110 4.18 -4.46 6.13
N ALA A 111 3.71 -4.08 7.32
CA ALA A 111 2.31 -4.29 7.72
C ALA A 111 1.34 -3.48 6.84
N SER A 112 1.65 -2.20 6.57
CA SER A 112 0.87 -1.34 5.67
C SER A 112 0.77 -1.91 4.25
N ALA A 113 1.88 -2.43 3.71
CA ALA A 113 1.90 -3.08 2.40
C ALA A 113 1.09 -4.38 2.39
N GLY A 114 1.15 -5.16 3.47
CA GLY A 114 0.30 -6.33 3.66
C GLY A 114 -1.18 -5.97 3.74
N TRP A 115 -1.51 -4.82 4.35
CA TRP A 115 -2.86 -4.29 4.40
C TRP A 115 -3.36 -3.82 3.03
N ALA A 116 -2.52 -3.14 2.26
CA ALA A 116 -2.85 -2.75 0.88
C ALA A 116 -3.21 -3.96 0.01
N LEU A 117 -2.51 -5.10 0.16
CA LEU A 117 -2.86 -6.35 -0.52
C LEU A 117 -4.25 -6.86 -0.13
N VAL A 118 -4.62 -6.76 1.15
CA VAL A 118 -5.95 -7.16 1.64
C VAL A 118 -7.02 -6.25 1.05
N CYS A 119 -6.83 -4.92 1.15
CA CYS A 119 -7.78 -3.94 0.64
C CYS A 119 -7.98 -4.03 -0.89
N ALA A 120 -6.94 -4.42 -1.64
CA ALA A 120 -7.02 -4.64 -3.08
C ALA A 120 -7.56 -6.03 -3.47
N GLY A 121 -7.97 -6.88 -2.52
CA GLY A 121 -8.42 -8.25 -2.79
C GLY A 121 -7.33 -9.19 -3.31
N LEU A 122 -6.06 -8.92 -2.96
CA LEU A 122 -4.89 -9.64 -3.45
C LEU A 122 -4.16 -10.45 -2.35
N ASP A 123 -4.79 -10.65 -1.21
CA ASP A 123 -4.21 -11.41 -0.09
C ASP A 123 -4.03 -12.90 -0.40
N LYS A 124 -4.89 -13.45 -1.28
CA LYS A 124 -4.87 -14.85 -1.73
C LYS A 124 -4.20 -14.96 -3.11
N SER A 125 -2.90 -15.09 -3.15
CA SER A 125 -2.18 -15.37 -4.39
C SER A 125 -1.31 -16.62 -4.21
N GLU A 126 -1.37 -17.52 -5.18
CA GLU A 126 -0.63 -18.78 -5.17
C GLU A 126 0.79 -18.66 -5.73
N THR A 127 1.12 -17.52 -6.37
CA THR A 127 2.38 -17.40 -7.13
C THR A 127 3.58 -17.04 -6.27
N LEU A 128 3.41 -16.20 -5.26
CA LEU A 128 4.50 -15.75 -4.38
C LEU A 128 4.04 -15.67 -2.92
N PRO A 129 4.90 -16.03 -1.95
CA PRO A 129 4.61 -15.88 -0.53
C PRO A 129 4.22 -14.45 -0.17
N LYS A 130 3.20 -14.30 0.68
CA LYS A 130 2.69 -12.99 1.12
C LYS A 130 3.78 -12.04 1.62
N PRO A 131 4.80 -12.46 2.41
CA PRO A 131 5.87 -11.56 2.86
C PRO A 131 6.69 -10.96 1.72
N LEU A 132 6.98 -11.73 0.66
CA LEU A 132 7.73 -11.22 -0.49
C LEU A 132 6.92 -10.18 -1.27
N ARG A 133 5.62 -10.43 -1.45
CA ARG A 133 4.71 -9.48 -2.08
C ARG A 133 4.60 -8.18 -1.27
N ALA A 134 4.40 -8.30 0.04
CA ALA A 134 4.36 -7.14 0.92
C ALA A 134 5.67 -6.33 0.89
N THR A 135 6.83 -6.99 0.82
CA THR A 135 8.13 -6.31 0.68
C THR A 135 8.22 -5.50 -0.61
N ALA A 136 7.79 -6.08 -1.73
CA ALA A 136 7.82 -5.38 -3.02
C ALA A 136 6.86 -4.18 -3.04
N ILE A 137 5.66 -4.32 -2.46
CA ILE A 137 4.70 -3.21 -2.33
C ILE A 137 5.21 -2.14 -1.36
N ALA A 138 5.80 -2.53 -0.23
CA ALA A 138 6.44 -1.59 0.70
C ALA A 138 7.53 -0.76 0.01
N TRP A 139 8.27 -1.35 -0.92
CA TRP A 139 9.21 -0.63 -1.77
C TRP A 139 8.52 0.37 -2.68
N CYS A 140 7.44 -0.01 -3.37
CA CYS A 140 6.67 0.90 -4.24
C CYS A 140 6.11 2.08 -3.43
N ILE A 141 5.52 1.83 -2.26
CA ILE A 141 5.02 2.86 -1.35
C ILE A 141 6.16 3.78 -0.91
N ALA A 142 7.33 3.25 -0.55
CA ALA A 142 8.48 4.05 -0.14
C ALA A 142 9.02 4.95 -1.28
N GLN A 143 8.98 4.49 -2.53
CA GLN A 143 9.36 5.30 -3.69
C GLN A 143 8.34 6.40 -3.96
N ALA A 144 7.04 6.10 -3.86
CA ALA A 144 5.97 7.08 -3.98
C ALA A 144 6.05 8.13 -2.84
N GLU A 145 6.31 7.72 -1.60
CA GLU A 145 6.50 8.63 -0.47
C GLU A 145 7.67 9.61 -0.69
N ARG A 146 8.76 9.15 -1.32
CA ARG A 146 9.87 10.06 -1.68
C ARG A 146 9.47 11.12 -2.68
N ALA A 147 8.56 10.79 -3.61
CA ALA A 147 7.98 11.74 -4.54
C ALA A 147 7.01 12.68 -3.82
N TRP A 148 6.14 12.13 -2.98
CA TRP A 148 5.18 12.85 -2.17
C TRP A 148 5.83 13.92 -1.27
N ARG A 149 6.97 13.63 -0.66
CA ARG A 149 7.72 14.62 0.14
C ARG A 149 8.14 15.86 -0.65
N LYS A 150 8.23 15.75 -1.96
CA LYS A 150 8.64 16.81 -2.90
C LYS A 150 7.48 17.24 -3.82
N GLU A 151 6.27 16.83 -3.47
CA GLU A 151 5.07 17.17 -4.23
C GLU A 151 4.74 18.65 -4.06
N GLU A 152 4.51 19.33 -5.16
CA GLU A 152 4.12 20.73 -5.21
C GLU A 152 2.71 20.91 -5.78
N SER A 153 2.19 19.83 -6.39
CA SER A 153 0.89 19.82 -7.04
C SER A 153 -0.20 19.31 -6.10
N ALA A 154 -1.31 20.00 -6.06
CA ALA A 154 -2.46 19.62 -5.22
C ALA A 154 -3.13 18.31 -5.67
N ASP A 155 -2.93 17.90 -6.93
CA ASP A 155 -3.46 16.66 -7.50
C ASP A 155 -2.55 15.45 -7.32
N LEU A 156 -1.45 15.58 -6.59
CA LEU A 156 -0.47 14.51 -6.34
C LEU A 156 0.13 13.89 -7.61
N SER A 157 0.19 14.63 -8.71
CA SER A 157 0.58 14.11 -10.04
C SER A 157 1.96 13.45 -10.06
N ARG A 158 2.94 13.99 -9.34
CA ARG A 158 4.28 13.39 -9.19
C ARG A 158 4.23 12.08 -8.41
N THR A 159 3.45 12.04 -7.35
CA THR A 159 3.25 10.87 -6.48
C THR A 159 2.58 9.74 -7.26
N MET A 160 1.49 10.08 -7.98
CA MET A 160 0.75 9.16 -8.85
C MET A 160 1.66 8.55 -9.92
N ALA A 161 2.39 9.39 -10.67
CA ALA A 161 3.30 8.94 -11.71
C ALA A 161 4.41 8.03 -11.16
N ARG A 162 4.93 8.34 -9.96
CA ARG A 162 5.95 7.51 -9.32
C ARG A 162 5.39 6.17 -8.87
N LEU A 163 4.22 6.15 -8.24
CA LEU A 163 3.57 4.91 -7.80
C LEU A 163 3.25 4.00 -8.97
N ASP A 164 2.58 4.51 -10.01
CA ASP A 164 2.25 3.74 -11.21
C ASP A 164 3.50 3.15 -11.86
N GLY A 165 4.55 3.96 -12.02
CA GLY A 165 5.81 3.50 -12.59
C GLY A 165 6.48 2.38 -11.80
N GLU A 166 6.43 2.40 -10.47
CA GLU A 166 7.00 1.33 -9.63
C GLU A 166 6.14 0.07 -9.65
N LEU A 167 4.81 0.20 -9.60
CA LEU A 167 3.88 -0.93 -9.72
C LEU A 167 4.01 -1.62 -11.08
N ARG A 168 4.16 -0.87 -12.17
CA ARG A 168 4.39 -1.41 -13.51
C ARG A 168 5.71 -2.18 -13.60
N LYS A 169 6.81 -1.63 -13.09
CA LYS A 169 8.10 -2.35 -13.03
C LYS A 169 8.01 -3.64 -12.22
N MET A 170 7.25 -3.62 -11.13
CA MET A 170 7.02 -4.79 -10.31
C MET A 170 6.22 -5.85 -11.07
N GLU A 171 5.20 -5.45 -11.81
CA GLU A 171 4.40 -6.33 -12.68
C GLU A 171 5.26 -6.98 -13.76
N GLU A 172 6.08 -6.20 -14.47
CA GLU A 172 6.98 -6.68 -15.52
C GLU A 172 8.02 -7.69 -15.00
N ARG A 173 8.58 -7.43 -13.81
CA ARG A 173 9.65 -8.27 -13.24
C ARG A 173 9.15 -9.56 -12.63
N ALA A 174 8.00 -9.51 -11.99
CA ALA A 174 7.53 -10.63 -11.18
C ALA A 174 6.44 -11.47 -11.86
N GLY A 175 5.79 -10.97 -12.91
CA GLY A 175 4.69 -11.66 -13.59
C GLY A 175 3.49 -12.01 -12.70
N TRP A 176 3.47 -11.50 -11.45
CA TRP A 176 2.56 -11.96 -10.40
C TRP A 176 1.20 -11.25 -10.37
N PHE A 177 1.04 -10.16 -11.11
CA PHE A 177 -0.28 -9.60 -11.39
C PHE A 177 -0.92 -10.26 -12.60
N THR A 178 -0.11 -10.71 -13.53
CA THR A 178 -0.59 -11.53 -14.61
C THR A 178 -0.77 -12.94 -14.05
N GLY A 179 -1.89 -13.22 -13.41
CA GLY A 179 -2.48 -14.54 -13.47
C GLY A 179 -2.72 -14.82 -14.95
N ARG A 180 -1.65 -15.08 -15.69
CA ARG A 180 -1.75 -15.65 -17.02
C ARG A 180 -2.38 -17.01 -16.79
N ARG A 181 -3.70 -17.03 -16.77
CA ARG A 181 -4.45 -18.23 -17.09
C ARG A 181 -3.81 -18.73 -18.37
N ARG A 182 -2.84 -19.61 -18.21
CA ARG A 182 -2.31 -20.42 -19.30
C ARG A 182 -3.55 -21.17 -19.80
N LYS A 183 -4.26 -20.54 -20.75
CA LYS A 183 -5.25 -21.21 -21.56
C LYS A 183 -4.45 -22.35 -22.18
N LYS A 184 -4.53 -23.51 -21.50
CA LYS A 184 -4.11 -24.76 -22.08
C LYS A 184 -4.90 -24.76 -23.38
N SER A 185 -4.23 -24.56 -24.50
CA SER A 185 -4.75 -24.81 -25.81
C SER A 185 -5.14 -26.27 -25.74
N ALA A 186 -6.41 -26.53 -25.50
CA ALA A 186 -7.02 -27.81 -25.70
C ALA A 186 -6.73 -28.12 -27.16
N GLY A 187 -6.04 -29.19 -27.39
CA GLY A 187 -5.54 -29.61 -28.67
C GLY A 187 -6.62 -29.52 -29.72
N GLU A 188 -6.25 -28.93 -30.78
CA GLU A 188 -6.62 -29.31 -32.10
C GLU A 188 -5.94 -30.65 -32.33
N ASP A 189 -6.57 -31.73 -31.85
CA ASP A 189 -6.19 -33.09 -32.14
C ASP A 189 -7.22 -33.68 -33.07
N ASP A 190 -6.69 -33.97 -34.23
CA ASP A 190 -7.00 -35.12 -35.06
C ASP A 190 -8.46 -35.41 -35.41
N ILE A 191 -8.89 -34.77 -36.46
CA ILE A 191 -9.82 -35.42 -37.37
C ILE A 191 -8.96 -36.18 -38.36
N GLN A 192 -8.67 -37.44 -38.05
CA GLN A 192 -8.27 -38.42 -39.06
C GLN A 192 -9.45 -38.70 -39.97
N PRO A 193 -9.31 -38.55 -41.29
CA PRO A 193 -10.33 -39.04 -42.21
C PRO A 193 -10.29 -40.56 -42.23
N THR A 194 -11.40 -41.20 -41.92
CA THR A 194 -11.62 -42.62 -42.15
C THR A 194 -11.54 -42.92 -43.64
N PRO A 195 -10.78 -43.96 -44.07
CA PRO A 195 -10.79 -44.35 -45.47
C PRO A 195 -12.12 -45.00 -45.83
N ASP A 196 -12.68 -44.51 -46.90
CA ASP A 196 -13.85 -45.03 -47.60
C ASP A 196 -13.63 -46.49 -48.03
N ALA A 197 -14.43 -47.36 -47.48
CA ALA A 197 -14.48 -48.77 -47.92
C ALA A 197 -15.75 -48.99 -48.69
N SER A 198 -15.74 -48.58 -49.95
CA SER A 198 -16.78 -48.97 -50.90
C SER A 198 -16.11 -49.36 -52.22
N ALA A 199 -15.76 -50.60 -52.32
CA ALA A 199 -15.72 -51.34 -53.59
C ALA A 199 -15.70 -52.79 -53.26
N ASP A 200 -16.72 -53.41 -53.53
CA ASP A 200 -16.77 -54.59 -54.33
C ASP A 200 -17.89 -55.54 -53.88
N GLN A 201 -18.89 -55.64 -54.70
CA GLN A 201 -19.70 -56.88 -54.88
C GLN A 201 -20.22 -56.88 -56.25
N ALA A 202 -19.53 -57.70 -57.03
CA ALA A 202 -20.12 -58.40 -58.14
C ALA A 202 -20.37 -59.83 -57.70
N GLU A 203 -21.58 -60.31 -57.86
CA GLU A 203 -22.26 -61.49 -58.20
C GLU A 203 -23.46 -61.79 -57.33
#